data_2f917af96395b8de330e21b12bb1166a
#
_entry.id   2f917af96395b8de330e21b12bb1166a
#
_cell.length_a   1.000
_cell.length_b   1.000
_cell.length_c   1.000
_cell.angle_alpha   90.00
_cell.angle_beta   90.00
_cell.angle_gamma   90.00
#
_symmetry.space_group_name_H-M   'P 1'
#
loop_
_entity.id
_entity.type
_entity.pdbx_description
1 polymer ?
#
loop_
_entity_poly.entity_id
_entity_poly.type
_entity_poly.pdbx_seq_one_letter_code
_entity_poly.pdbx_strand_id
1 'polypeptide(L)'
;RTQMVGLLLPSDFIGRPGRKFAPFTVSAVTDVRLCCFRSRPFANLIEATPHIAQRLLEMTLDELDAAREWMLLLGRKTAREKIASFLAIIARRYAALAEGAEIGGMGVHLPTPQKLSFDLPLTRESMSDYLGLTIETVSRQISALKRDGVITLEGNRHVSVPNLDRLLAEAGDDSEDVFHDSAAE
;
A
#
# COMPACT_ATOMS: atom_id res chain seq x y z
N ARG A 1 -16.60 14.96 -6.55
CA ARG A 1 -15.30 14.77 -5.87
C ARG A 1 -14.87 13.33 -6.12
N THR A 2 -13.68 13.11 -6.62
CA THR A 2 -13.15 11.77 -6.85
C THR A 2 -12.64 11.20 -5.52
N GLN A 3 -12.89 9.93 -5.26
CA GLN A 3 -12.31 9.19 -4.13
C GLN A 3 -11.51 8.03 -4.70
N MET A 4 -10.25 7.98 -4.36
CA MET A 4 -9.39 6.85 -4.67
C MET A 4 -9.62 5.76 -3.60
N VAL A 5 -10.00 4.56 -4.00
CA VAL A 5 -10.40 3.47 -3.10
C VAL A 5 -9.33 2.38 -2.94
N GLY A 6 -8.23 2.49 -3.68
CA GLY A 6 -7.11 1.56 -3.60
C GLY A 6 -5.92 2.07 -4.40
N LEU A 7 -4.74 1.61 -4.05
CA LEU A 7 -3.49 1.83 -4.77
C LEU A 7 -2.88 0.47 -5.08
N LEU A 8 -2.84 0.16 -6.38
CA LEU A 8 -2.23 -1.06 -6.87
C LEU A 8 -0.73 -0.83 -7.11
N LEU A 9 0.07 -1.77 -6.67
CA LEU A 9 1.52 -1.74 -6.73
C LEU A 9 2.05 -2.94 -7.54
N PRO A 10 3.33 -3.01 -7.88
CA PRO A 10 3.89 -4.17 -8.57
C PRO A 10 3.51 -5.48 -7.88
N SER A 11 3.19 -6.50 -8.67
CA SER A 11 2.68 -7.83 -8.28
C SER A 11 1.19 -7.90 -7.90
N ASP A 12 0.47 -6.78 -7.81
CA ASP A 12 -0.95 -6.81 -7.55
C ASP A 12 -1.73 -7.27 -8.80
N PHE A 13 -2.87 -7.95 -8.57
CA PHE A 13 -3.71 -8.47 -9.61
C PHE A 13 -4.88 -7.52 -9.92
N ILE A 14 -5.03 -7.16 -11.21
CA ILE A 14 -6.11 -6.29 -11.65
C ILE A 14 -7.19 -7.12 -12.34
N GLY A 15 -8.39 -7.08 -11.79
CA GLY A 15 -9.54 -7.75 -12.36
C GLY A 15 -10.12 -8.84 -11.46
N ARG A 16 -11.11 -9.54 -11.99
CA ARG A 16 -11.75 -10.67 -11.29
C ARG A 16 -12.12 -11.75 -12.28
N PRO A 17 -11.61 -12.98 -12.11
CA PRO A 17 -12.01 -14.11 -12.93
C PRO A 17 -13.54 -14.24 -12.94
N GLY A 18 -14.14 -14.50 -14.12
CA GLY A 18 -15.58 -14.67 -14.28
C GLY A 18 -16.43 -13.40 -14.30
N ARG A 19 -15.87 -12.21 -14.06
CA ARG A 19 -16.58 -10.93 -14.13
C ARG A 19 -16.31 -10.21 -15.46
N LYS A 20 -17.35 -9.71 -16.11
CA LYS A 20 -17.23 -8.98 -17.39
C LYS A 20 -16.90 -7.50 -17.22
N PHE A 21 -17.26 -6.89 -16.09
CA PHE A 21 -17.09 -5.47 -15.84
C PHE A 21 -16.46 -5.25 -14.47
N ALA A 22 -15.52 -4.31 -14.39
CA ALA A 22 -15.00 -3.81 -13.12
C ALA A 22 -15.97 -2.78 -12.52
N PRO A 23 -16.17 -2.76 -11.19
CA PRO A 23 -17.03 -1.77 -10.51
C PRO A 23 -16.34 -0.42 -10.31
N PHE A 24 -15.06 -0.30 -10.65
CA PHE A 24 -14.23 0.90 -10.51
C PHE A 24 -13.33 1.09 -11.72
N THR A 25 -12.85 2.30 -11.90
CA THR A 25 -11.86 2.65 -12.92
C THR A 25 -10.47 2.51 -12.34
N VAL A 26 -9.56 1.91 -13.10
CA VAL A 26 -8.12 1.85 -12.78
C VAL A 26 -7.39 2.82 -13.69
N SER A 27 -6.59 3.70 -13.09
CA SER A 27 -5.78 4.68 -13.81
C SER A 27 -4.32 4.55 -13.42
N ALA A 28 -3.42 4.51 -14.40
CA ALA A 28 -1.98 4.52 -14.15
C ALA A 28 -1.55 5.89 -13.63
N VAL A 29 -0.81 5.92 -12.52
CA VAL A 29 -0.23 7.14 -11.92
C VAL A 29 1.27 7.25 -12.16
N THR A 30 1.88 6.17 -12.66
CA THR A 30 3.27 6.07 -13.12
C THR A 30 3.31 5.25 -14.40
N ASP A 31 4.46 5.13 -15.04
CA ASP A 31 4.65 4.14 -16.11
C ASP A 31 4.39 2.74 -15.56
N VAL A 32 3.59 1.94 -16.30
CA VAL A 32 3.18 0.61 -15.87
C VAL A 32 3.37 -0.40 -17.00
N ARG A 33 3.83 -1.59 -16.64
CA ARG A 33 3.86 -2.76 -17.54
C ARG A 33 2.91 -3.82 -16.98
N LEU A 34 1.98 -4.27 -17.80
CA LEU A 34 0.96 -5.25 -17.42
C LEU A 34 1.14 -6.55 -18.19
N CYS A 35 1.02 -7.68 -17.48
CA CYS A 35 0.79 -8.98 -18.08
C CYS A 35 -0.72 -9.20 -18.21
N CYS A 36 -1.23 -9.27 -19.44
CA CYS A 36 -2.66 -9.39 -19.68
C CYS A 36 -3.03 -10.83 -20.06
N PHE A 37 -3.99 -11.38 -19.36
CA PHE A 37 -4.52 -12.72 -19.60
C PHE A 37 -5.95 -12.64 -20.15
N ARG A 38 -6.27 -13.45 -21.17
CA ARG A 38 -7.65 -13.59 -21.62
C ARG A 38 -8.44 -14.39 -20.58
N SER A 39 -9.65 -13.92 -20.26
CA SER A 39 -10.46 -14.47 -19.16
C SER A 39 -10.68 -15.98 -19.25
N ARG A 40 -11.04 -16.50 -20.44
CA ARG A 40 -11.35 -17.92 -20.65
C ARG A 40 -10.13 -18.86 -20.48
N PRO A 41 -8.98 -18.61 -21.16
CA PRO A 41 -7.77 -19.40 -20.92
C PRO A 41 -7.28 -19.31 -19.47
N PHE A 42 -7.42 -18.16 -18.83
CA PHE A 42 -7.02 -17.97 -17.43
C PHE A 42 -7.93 -18.76 -16.47
N ALA A 43 -9.24 -18.79 -16.70
CA ALA A 43 -10.16 -19.62 -15.92
C ALA A 43 -9.82 -21.12 -16.05
N ASN A 44 -9.57 -21.60 -17.25
CA ASN A 44 -9.15 -23.00 -17.46
C ASN A 44 -7.81 -23.31 -16.77
N LEU A 45 -6.87 -22.36 -16.75
CA LEU A 45 -5.59 -22.49 -16.06
C LEU A 45 -5.79 -22.63 -14.54
N ILE A 46 -6.66 -21.82 -13.96
CA ILE A 46 -6.99 -21.88 -12.52
C ILE A 46 -7.59 -23.26 -12.18
N GLU A 47 -8.53 -23.76 -13.00
CA GLU A 47 -9.15 -25.07 -12.78
C GLU A 47 -8.15 -26.24 -12.92
N ALA A 48 -7.22 -26.14 -13.87
CA ALA A 48 -6.22 -27.16 -14.11
C ALA A 48 -5.02 -27.13 -13.14
N THR A 49 -4.85 -26.05 -12.40
CA THR A 49 -3.62 -25.79 -11.62
C THR A 49 -3.97 -25.28 -10.21
N PRO A 50 -4.21 -26.20 -9.26
CA PRO A 50 -4.70 -25.86 -7.91
C PRO A 50 -3.85 -24.82 -7.16
N HIS A 51 -2.53 -24.83 -7.30
CA HIS A 51 -1.67 -23.85 -6.64
C HIS A 51 -1.88 -22.41 -7.13
N ILE A 52 -2.32 -22.23 -8.38
CA ILE A 52 -2.69 -20.89 -8.89
C ILE A 52 -3.98 -20.40 -8.22
N ALA A 53 -4.97 -21.31 -8.05
CA ALA A 53 -6.19 -20.97 -7.33
C ALA A 53 -5.91 -20.61 -5.87
N GLN A 54 -5.03 -21.38 -5.21
CA GLN A 54 -4.61 -21.09 -3.83
C GLN A 54 -3.92 -19.72 -3.76
N ARG A 55 -2.98 -19.44 -4.65
CA ARG A 55 -2.27 -18.15 -4.65
C ARG A 55 -3.22 -16.97 -4.89
N LEU A 56 -4.19 -17.10 -5.78
CA LEU A 56 -5.22 -16.08 -5.99
C LEU A 56 -6.11 -15.88 -4.76
N LEU A 57 -6.40 -16.95 -4.02
CA LEU A 57 -7.14 -16.85 -2.78
C LEU A 57 -6.34 -16.09 -1.72
N GLU A 58 -5.07 -16.42 -1.52
CA GLU A 58 -4.15 -15.71 -0.61
C GLU A 58 -4.11 -14.21 -0.96
N MET A 59 -3.83 -13.86 -2.23
CA MET A 59 -3.83 -12.46 -2.68
C MET A 59 -5.17 -11.75 -2.43
N THR A 60 -6.29 -12.47 -2.54
CA THR A 60 -7.62 -11.90 -2.28
C THR A 60 -7.85 -11.64 -0.79
N LEU A 61 -7.36 -12.52 0.07
CA LEU A 61 -7.42 -12.34 1.52
C LEU A 61 -6.51 -11.19 1.97
N ASP A 62 -5.31 -11.10 1.42
CA ASP A 62 -4.39 -9.99 1.64
C ASP A 62 -5.01 -8.64 1.24
N GLU A 63 -5.71 -8.59 0.10
CA GLU A 63 -6.41 -7.39 -0.35
C GLU A 63 -7.59 -7.03 0.56
N LEU A 64 -8.27 -8.04 1.11
CA LEU A 64 -9.34 -7.82 2.08
C LEU A 64 -8.81 -7.23 3.38
N ASP A 65 -7.68 -7.71 3.87
CA ASP A 65 -7.05 -7.18 5.08
C ASP A 65 -6.53 -5.76 4.84
N ALA A 66 -5.91 -5.51 3.69
CA ALA A 66 -5.54 -4.16 3.25
C ALA A 66 -6.73 -3.20 3.19
N ALA A 67 -7.88 -3.66 2.71
CA ALA A 67 -9.11 -2.86 2.67
C ALA A 67 -9.65 -2.54 4.08
N ARG A 68 -9.54 -3.47 5.04
CA ARG A 68 -9.94 -3.26 6.45
C ARG A 68 -9.03 -2.24 7.13
N GLU A 69 -7.71 -2.36 6.96
CA GLU A 69 -6.74 -1.39 7.47
C GLU A 69 -6.98 -0.01 6.87
N TRP A 70 -7.31 0.04 5.58
CA TRP A 70 -7.69 1.28 4.90
C TRP A 70 -8.93 1.93 5.51
N MET A 71 -9.95 1.15 5.84
CA MET A 71 -11.14 1.67 6.52
C MET A 71 -10.81 2.26 7.90
N LEU A 72 -9.95 1.59 8.68
CA LEU A 72 -9.49 2.10 9.97
C LEU A 72 -8.69 3.39 9.79
N LEU A 73 -7.78 3.43 8.82
CA LEU A 73 -6.99 4.62 8.50
C LEU A 73 -7.90 5.81 8.19
N LEU A 74 -8.89 5.64 7.32
CA LEU A 74 -9.81 6.73 6.97
C LEU A 74 -10.70 7.17 8.12
N GLY A 75 -11.16 6.22 8.96
CA GLY A 75 -12.16 6.47 10.00
C GLY A 75 -11.59 7.01 11.31
N ARG A 76 -10.41 6.56 11.74
CA ARG A 76 -9.88 6.82 13.08
C ARG A 76 -8.63 7.67 13.13
N LYS A 77 -7.78 7.60 12.10
CA LYS A 77 -6.47 8.28 12.14
C LYS A 77 -6.58 9.79 11.89
N THR A 78 -5.76 10.54 12.59
CA THR A 78 -5.55 11.98 12.35
C THR A 78 -4.88 12.21 11.00
N ALA A 79 -4.87 13.44 10.50
CA ALA A 79 -4.22 13.77 9.24
C ALA A 79 -2.71 13.43 9.23
N ARG A 80 -2.03 13.56 10.38
CA ARG A 80 -0.61 13.23 10.54
C ARG A 80 -0.41 11.73 10.47
N GLU A 81 -1.17 10.97 11.24
CA GLU A 81 -1.12 9.51 11.24
C GLU A 81 -1.45 8.93 9.86
N LYS A 82 -2.45 9.49 9.15
CA LYS A 82 -2.78 9.08 7.76
C LYS A 82 -1.60 9.22 6.82
N ILE A 83 -0.91 10.37 6.86
CA ILE A 83 0.26 10.60 6.01
C ILE A 83 1.42 9.69 6.41
N ALA A 84 1.68 9.53 7.70
CA ALA A 84 2.74 8.64 8.18
C ALA A 84 2.46 7.18 7.81
N SER A 85 1.22 6.69 8.00
CA SER A 85 0.80 5.34 7.57
C SER A 85 0.97 5.13 6.07
N PHE A 86 0.54 6.09 5.24
CA PHE A 86 0.73 6.02 3.81
C PHE A 86 2.21 5.91 3.42
N LEU A 87 3.07 6.75 4.00
CA LEU A 87 4.50 6.69 3.74
C LEU A 87 5.13 5.37 4.20
N ALA A 88 4.70 4.83 5.34
CA ALA A 88 5.16 3.54 5.85
C ALA A 88 4.77 2.38 4.93
N ILE A 89 3.53 2.36 4.42
CA ILE A 89 3.05 1.37 3.44
C ILE A 89 3.93 1.40 2.19
N ILE A 90 4.16 2.59 1.63
CA ILE A 90 4.99 2.73 0.43
C ILE A 90 6.43 2.30 0.72
N ALA A 91 7.01 2.71 1.84
CA ALA A 91 8.37 2.35 2.24
C ALA A 91 8.55 0.83 2.33
N ARG A 92 7.64 0.14 3.03
CA ARG A 92 7.64 -1.33 3.17
C ARG A 92 7.54 -2.03 1.81
N ARG A 93 6.66 -1.57 0.93
CA ARG A 93 6.50 -2.14 -0.42
C ARG A 93 7.75 -1.96 -1.28
N TYR A 94 8.40 -0.80 -1.24
CA TYR A 94 9.67 -0.58 -1.95
C TYR A 94 10.81 -1.45 -1.38
N ALA A 95 10.87 -1.62 -0.06
CA ALA A 95 11.84 -2.52 0.57
C ALA A 95 11.65 -3.97 0.10
N ALA A 96 10.42 -4.47 0.11
CA ALA A 96 10.08 -5.82 -0.36
C ALA A 96 10.49 -6.05 -1.82
N LEU A 97 10.23 -5.07 -2.70
CA LEU A 97 10.63 -5.15 -4.10
C LEU A 97 12.16 -5.20 -4.28
N ALA A 98 12.90 -4.42 -3.50
CA ALA A 98 14.36 -4.38 -3.56
C ALA A 98 15.01 -5.71 -3.13
N GLU A 99 14.40 -6.43 -2.20
CA GLU A 99 14.87 -7.72 -1.69
C GLU A 99 14.38 -8.91 -2.53
N GLY A 100 13.56 -8.67 -3.57
CA GLY A 100 12.96 -9.73 -4.39
C GLY A 100 11.97 -10.59 -3.59
N ALA A 101 11.48 -10.08 -2.46
CA ALA A 101 10.49 -10.77 -1.64
C ALA A 101 9.15 -10.84 -2.37
N GLU A 102 8.46 -11.97 -2.24
CA GLU A 102 7.07 -12.06 -2.69
C GLU A 102 6.21 -11.11 -1.87
N ILE A 103 5.59 -10.16 -2.55
CA ILE A 103 4.77 -9.17 -1.90
C ILE A 103 3.37 -9.76 -1.72
N GLY A 104 3.06 -10.21 -0.52
CA GLY A 104 1.71 -10.56 -0.10
C GLY A 104 1.20 -9.51 0.88
N GLY A 105 0.05 -8.91 0.60
CA GLY A 105 -0.66 -8.02 1.51
C GLY A 105 0.10 -6.83 2.12
N MET A 106 -0.54 -6.07 3.00
CA MET A 106 0.10 -4.98 3.77
C MET A 106 1.00 -5.47 4.92
N GLY A 107 0.96 -6.77 5.26
CA GLY A 107 1.62 -7.37 6.41
C GLY A 107 2.99 -7.99 6.17
N VAL A 108 3.78 -7.50 5.21
CA VAL A 108 5.13 -8.05 5.00
C VAL A 108 6.02 -7.70 6.19
N HIS A 109 6.29 -8.70 7.02
CA HIS A 109 7.28 -8.61 8.09
C HIS A 109 8.67 -8.78 7.47
N LEU A 110 9.26 -7.67 7.03
CA LEU A 110 10.63 -7.63 6.54
C LEU A 110 11.58 -7.20 7.67
N PRO A 111 12.82 -7.74 7.71
CA PRO A 111 13.85 -7.15 8.54
C PRO A 111 13.98 -5.69 8.12
N THR A 112 13.76 -4.79 9.05
CA THR A 112 13.58 -3.36 8.80
C THR A 112 14.92 -2.74 8.38
N PRO A 113 15.13 -2.38 7.10
CA PRO A 113 16.33 -1.63 6.76
C PRO A 113 16.29 -0.29 7.49
N GLN A 114 17.39 0.07 8.15
CA GLN A 114 17.47 1.28 8.99
C GLN A 114 17.23 2.58 8.20
N LYS A 115 17.39 2.56 6.87
CA LYS A 115 17.19 3.73 6.02
C LYS A 115 16.55 3.29 4.71
N LEU A 116 15.42 3.88 4.37
CA LEU A 116 14.69 3.65 3.12
C LEU A 116 14.59 4.94 2.32
N SER A 117 14.66 4.84 0.99
CA SER A 117 14.45 5.95 0.08
C SER A 117 13.61 5.49 -1.11
N PHE A 118 12.64 6.30 -1.49
CA PHE A 118 11.72 5.99 -2.59
C PHE A 118 11.13 7.27 -3.18
N ASP A 119 10.63 7.16 -4.40
CA ASP A 119 9.87 8.21 -5.02
C ASP A 119 8.38 8.04 -4.72
N LEU A 120 7.73 9.12 -4.29
CA LEU A 120 6.28 9.11 -4.06
C LEU A 120 5.54 8.80 -5.36
N PRO A 121 4.77 7.72 -5.42
CA PRO A 121 4.01 7.36 -6.63
C PRO A 121 2.86 8.34 -6.91
N LEU A 122 2.34 8.99 -5.86
CA LEU A 122 1.21 9.91 -5.93
C LEU A 122 1.65 11.38 -5.84
N THR A 123 0.96 12.24 -6.57
CA THR A 123 1.02 13.70 -6.37
C THR A 123 0.34 14.10 -5.06
N ARG A 124 0.54 15.32 -4.58
CA ARG A 124 -0.17 15.84 -3.39
C ARG A 124 -1.69 15.83 -3.56
N GLU A 125 -2.17 16.11 -4.75
CA GLU A 125 -3.58 16.04 -5.12
C GLU A 125 -4.10 14.60 -5.04
N SER A 126 -3.40 13.65 -5.70
CA SER A 126 -3.77 12.24 -5.64
C SER A 126 -3.71 11.68 -4.21
N MET A 127 -2.73 12.12 -3.40
CA MET A 127 -2.68 11.78 -1.97
C MET A 127 -3.88 12.33 -1.22
N SER A 128 -4.33 13.54 -1.54
CA SER A 128 -5.52 14.13 -0.90
C SER A 128 -6.78 13.32 -1.22
N ASP A 129 -6.96 12.89 -2.47
CA ASP A 129 -8.07 12.04 -2.90
C ASP A 129 -7.99 10.63 -2.28
N TYR A 130 -6.78 10.10 -2.10
CA TYR A 130 -6.56 8.80 -1.49
C TYR A 130 -6.81 8.83 0.03
N LEU A 131 -6.33 9.83 0.76
CA LEU A 131 -6.40 9.92 2.22
C LEU A 131 -7.64 10.64 2.75
N GLY A 132 -8.51 11.15 1.87
CA GLY A 132 -9.68 11.93 2.25
C GLY A 132 -9.32 13.25 2.94
N LEU A 133 -8.21 13.87 2.53
CA LEU A 133 -7.71 15.12 3.08
C LEU A 133 -7.82 16.26 2.04
N THR A 134 -7.46 17.49 2.43
CA THR A 134 -7.21 18.57 1.46
C THR A 134 -5.73 18.60 1.05
N ILE A 135 -5.44 19.15 -0.13
CA ILE A 135 -4.07 19.27 -0.63
C ILE A 135 -3.19 20.08 0.34
N GLU A 136 -3.76 21.14 0.93
CA GLU A 136 -3.09 21.98 1.92
C GLU A 136 -2.75 21.18 3.18
N THR A 137 -3.67 20.31 3.63
CA THR A 137 -3.44 19.45 4.79
C THR A 137 -2.34 18.43 4.50
N VAL A 138 -2.36 17.77 3.33
CA VAL A 138 -1.29 16.86 2.89
C VAL A 138 0.06 17.59 2.90
N SER A 139 0.15 18.75 2.26
CA SER A 139 1.39 19.53 2.16
C SER A 139 1.89 19.98 3.53
N ARG A 140 0.99 20.42 4.42
CA ARG A 140 1.33 20.84 5.78
C ARG A 140 1.86 19.67 6.62
N GLN A 141 1.23 18.50 6.57
CA GLN A 141 1.66 17.34 7.36
C GLN A 141 3.00 16.78 6.87
N ILE A 142 3.23 16.71 5.56
CA ILE A 142 4.52 16.30 5.01
C ILE A 142 5.63 17.28 5.43
N SER A 143 5.35 18.58 5.39
CA SER A 143 6.31 19.60 5.84
C SER A 143 6.58 19.50 7.35
N ALA A 144 5.58 19.13 8.15
CA ALA A 144 5.74 18.89 9.57
C ALA A 144 6.63 17.66 9.83
N LEU A 145 6.36 16.52 9.19
CA LEU A 145 7.19 15.31 9.31
C LEU A 145 8.65 15.56 8.90
N LYS A 146 8.87 16.38 7.85
CA LYS A 146 10.20 16.81 7.43
C LYS A 146 10.89 17.66 8.50
N ARG A 147 10.21 18.69 9.02
CA ARG A 147 10.74 19.58 10.06
C ARG A 147 11.10 18.82 11.32
N ASP A 148 10.28 17.84 11.69
CA ASP A 148 10.46 17.02 12.89
C ASP A 148 11.52 15.91 12.66
N GLY A 149 12.12 15.82 11.47
CA GLY A 149 13.20 14.89 11.13
C GLY A 149 12.75 13.43 11.02
N VAL A 150 11.44 13.18 10.85
CA VAL A 150 10.90 11.84 10.63
C VAL A 150 11.20 11.36 9.20
N ILE A 151 11.13 12.29 8.25
CA ILE A 151 11.48 12.07 6.84
C ILE A 151 12.39 13.19 6.34
N THR A 152 13.10 12.92 5.25
CA THR A 152 13.73 13.97 4.44
C THR A 152 13.13 13.98 3.05
N LEU A 153 13.16 15.14 2.41
CA LEU A 153 12.62 15.34 1.06
C LEU A 153 13.67 15.99 0.19
N GLU A 154 13.95 15.36 -0.95
CA GLU A 154 14.72 15.94 -2.04
C GLU A 154 13.78 16.26 -3.21
N GLY A 155 13.69 17.53 -3.56
CA GLY A 155 12.65 17.99 -4.48
C GLY A 155 11.25 17.79 -3.91
N ASN A 156 10.31 17.40 -4.79
CA ASN A 156 8.89 17.25 -4.42
C ASN A 156 8.44 15.79 -4.26
N ARG A 157 9.26 14.82 -4.66
CA ARG A 157 8.85 13.41 -4.74
C ARG A 157 9.77 12.44 -4.04
N HIS A 158 11.07 12.71 -3.98
CA HIS A 158 12.01 11.79 -3.37
C HIS A 158 11.95 11.91 -1.85
N VAL A 159 11.54 10.82 -1.19
CA VAL A 159 11.41 10.71 0.27
C VAL A 159 12.47 9.75 0.77
N SER A 160 13.22 10.17 1.79
CA SER A 160 14.04 9.25 2.57
C SER A 160 13.49 9.18 3.99
N VAL A 161 13.39 7.96 4.49
CA VAL A 161 12.98 7.62 5.86
C VAL A 161 14.24 7.16 6.60
N PRO A 162 14.83 8.02 7.46
CA PRO A 162 16.05 7.66 8.18
C PRO A 162 15.84 6.54 9.20
N ASN A 163 14.65 6.46 9.77
CA ASN A 163 14.27 5.47 10.77
C ASN A 163 12.78 5.09 10.57
N LEU A 164 12.54 3.84 10.18
CA LEU A 164 11.17 3.37 9.92
C LEU A 164 10.35 3.24 11.21
N ASP A 165 10.94 2.83 12.32
CA ASP A 165 10.23 2.70 13.60
C ASP A 165 9.67 4.04 14.06
N ARG A 166 10.45 5.11 13.85
CA ARG A 166 9.98 6.47 14.11
C ARG A 166 8.82 6.90 13.23
N LEU A 167 8.84 6.50 11.94
CA LEU A 167 7.72 6.75 11.05
C LEU A 167 6.48 5.94 11.45
N LEU A 168 6.65 4.70 11.89
CA LEU A 168 5.57 3.84 12.39
C LEU A 168 4.96 4.41 13.69
N ALA A 169 5.77 4.89 14.61
CA ALA A 169 5.28 5.57 15.80
C ALA A 169 4.40 6.80 15.44
N GLU A 170 4.77 7.56 14.42
CA GLU A 170 3.95 8.67 13.89
C GLU A 170 2.69 8.21 13.16
N ALA A 171 2.67 6.98 12.69
CA ALA A 171 1.50 6.37 12.07
C ALA A 171 0.41 5.97 13.08
N GLY A 172 0.73 6.02 14.40
CA GLY A 172 -0.13 5.51 15.45
C GLY A 172 -0.15 3.99 15.39
N ASP A 173 0.85 3.39 16.00
CA ASP A 173 1.07 1.94 15.90
C ASP A 173 0.00 1.17 16.68
N ASP A 174 -1.09 0.83 16.01
CA ASP A 174 -2.03 -0.20 16.47
C ASP A 174 -1.63 -1.59 15.91
N SER A 175 -0.48 -1.70 15.23
CA SER A 175 -0.10 -2.90 14.48
C SER A 175 0.63 -3.97 15.31
N GLU A 176 1.13 -3.67 16.50
CA GLU A 176 1.75 -4.69 17.36
C GLU A 176 0.73 -5.56 18.12
N ASP A 177 -0.47 -5.07 18.39
CA ASP A 177 -1.44 -5.80 19.22
C ASP A 177 -2.29 -6.83 18.47
N VAL A 178 -2.33 -6.81 17.13
CA VAL A 178 -3.23 -7.67 16.35
C VAL A 178 -2.59 -9.03 15.97
N PHE A 179 -1.26 -9.14 15.99
CA PHE A 179 -0.56 -10.33 15.51
C PHE A 179 0.12 -11.18 16.61
N HIS A 180 0.03 -10.79 17.88
CA HIS A 180 0.64 -11.58 18.97
C HIS A 180 -0.23 -12.72 19.52
N ASP A 181 -1.52 -12.81 19.16
CA ASP A 181 -2.44 -13.80 19.76
C ASP A 181 -2.67 -15.05 18.90
N SER A 182 -2.00 -15.22 17.76
CA SER A 182 -2.18 -16.42 16.92
C SER A 182 -0.99 -17.40 16.89
N ALA A 183 0.03 -17.19 17.73
CA ALA A 183 1.21 -18.07 17.80
C ALA A 183 1.31 -18.90 19.09
N ALA A 184 0.23 -18.99 19.86
CA ALA A 184 0.17 -19.80 21.09
C ALA A 184 -1.02 -20.76 21.05
N GLU A 185 -0.95 -21.81 20.18
CA GLU A 185 -1.59 -23.11 20.40
C GLU A 185 -0.93 -24.17 19.52
#